data_15f7b30e936b8ea55ad55419ecc2b20a
#
_entry.id   15f7b30e936b8ea55ad55419ecc2b20a
#
_cell.length_a   1.000
_cell.length_b   1.000
_cell.length_c   1.000
_cell.angle_alpha   90.00
_cell.angle_beta   90.00
_cell.angle_gamma   90.00
#
_symmetry.space_group_name_H-M   'P 1'
#
loop_
_entity.id
_entity.type
_entity.pdbx_description
1 polymer ?
#
loop_
_entity_poly.entity_id
_entity_poly.type
_entity_poly.pdbx_seq_one_letter_code
_entity_poly.pdbx_strand_id
1 'polypeptide(L)'
;MQALILEQQDGKTLSSVQTIDASQLPQGDVTVDIHWSSLNYKDALAITGKGKIIRNFPMIPGIDFAGFVHSSEDPRFHAGQQVLLTGWGVGENHWGGLAERARVKGDWLVAMPQGLDGRKAMVIG
;
A
#
# COMPACT_ATOMS: atom_id res chain seq x y z
N MET A 1 4.69 9.97 -9.02
CA MET A 1 3.85 9.79 -7.83
C MET A 1 4.64 10.00 -6.56
N GLN A 2 4.00 10.41 -5.49
CA GLN A 2 4.63 10.57 -4.19
C GLN A 2 4.39 9.34 -3.32
N ALA A 3 5.41 8.99 -2.54
CA ALA A 3 5.35 7.84 -1.65
C ALA A 3 6.27 8.07 -0.45
N LEU A 4 5.90 7.48 0.68
CA LEU A 4 6.79 7.40 1.84
C LEU A 4 7.73 6.21 1.61
N ILE A 5 9.02 6.49 1.49
CA ILE A 5 10.03 5.46 1.20
C ILE A 5 10.85 5.20 2.45
N LEU A 6 10.98 3.92 2.80
CA LEU A 6 11.89 3.46 3.83
C LEU A 6 13.15 2.91 3.19
N GLU A 7 14.29 3.40 3.66
CA GLU A 7 15.60 2.95 3.23
C GLU A 7 16.42 2.57 4.45
N GLN A 8 17.43 1.74 4.26
CA GLN A 8 18.32 1.36 5.34
C GLN A 8 19.73 1.85 5.05
N GLN A 9 20.34 2.52 6.04
CA GLN A 9 21.71 3.01 5.96
C GLN A 9 22.38 2.77 7.30
N ASP A 10 23.53 2.07 7.27
CA ASP A 10 24.30 1.76 8.49
C ASP A 10 23.45 1.09 9.57
N GLY A 11 22.55 0.19 9.19
CA GLY A 11 21.68 -0.52 10.10
C GLY A 11 20.49 0.30 10.62
N LYS A 12 20.34 1.55 10.17
CA LYS A 12 19.25 2.43 10.58
C LYS A 12 18.22 2.57 9.48
N THR A 13 16.95 2.62 9.84
CA THR A 13 15.86 2.88 8.93
C THR A 13 15.67 4.38 8.77
N LEU A 14 15.70 4.84 7.53
CA LEU A 14 15.46 6.23 7.16
C LEU A 14 14.14 6.31 6.41
N SER A 15 13.32 7.29 6.74
CA SER A 15 12.04 7.51 6.06
C SER A 15 12.01 8.89 5.42
N SER A 16 11.48 8.97 4.21
CA SER A 16 11.33 10.24 3.51
C SER A 16 10.21 10.14 2.48
N VAL A 17 9.55 11.26 2.22
CA VAL A 17 8.58 11.36 1.12
C VAL A 17 9.38 11.65 -0.15
N GLN A 18 9.22 10.81 -1.15
CA GLN A 18 9.94 10.93 -2.42
C GLN A 18 8.97 10.89 -3.58
N THR A 19 9.35 11.55 -4.66
CA THR A 19 8.66 11.40 -5.94
C THR A 19 9.32 10.28 -6.72
N ILE A 20 8.54 9.26 -7.06
CA ILE A 20 9.02 8.10 -7.81
C ILE A 20 8.19 7.89 -9.07
N ASP A 21 8.76 7.15 -10.03
CA ASP A 21 8.05 6.76 -11.22
C ASP A 21 7.16 5.55 -10.93
N ALA A 22 5.93 5.56 -11.44
CA ALA A 22 5.00 4.45 -11.25
C ALA A 22 5.54 3.13 -11.83
N SER A 23 6.48 3.19 -12.78
CA SER A 23 7.15 2.00 -13.31
C SER A 23 7.98 1.26 -12.27
N GLN A 24 8.33 1.90 -11.16
CA GLN A 24 9.09 1.28 -10.07
C GLN A 24 8.21 0.44 -9.14
N LEU A 25 6.89 0.51 -9.28
CA LEU A 25 5.99 -0.31 -8.49
C LEU A 25 6.25 -1.80 -8.74
N PRO A 26 6.09 -2.65 -7.69
CA PRO A 26 6.31 -4.08 -7.88
C PRO A 26 5.28 -4.70 -8.82
N GLN A 27 5.57 -5.90 -9.28
CA GLN A 27 4.66 -6.60 -10.18
C GLN A 27 3.34 -6.93 -9.50
N GLY A 28 2.27 -6.86 -10.26
CA GLY A 28 0.92 -7.18 -9.82
C GLY A 28 -0.04 -7.01 -10.99
N ASP A 29 -1.24 -7.55 -10.85
CA ASP A 29 -2.24 -7.49 -11.92
C ASP A 29 -3.24 -6.36 -11.78
N VAL A 30 -3.24 -5.65 -10.64
CA VAL A 30 -4.12 -4.50 -10.43
C VAL A 30 -3.32 -3.31 -9.89
N THR A 31 -3.47 -2.16 -10.53
CA THR A 31 -2.92 -0.88 -10.05
C THR A 31 -4.05 -0.07 -9.46
N VAL A 32 -3.85 0.41 -8.22
CA VAL A 32 -4.87 1.14 -7.46
C VAL A 32 -4.38 2.56 -7.19
N ASP A 33 -5.22 3.54 -7.49
CA ASP A 33 -5.03 4.91 -7.02
C ASP A 33 -5.53 4.98 -5.58
N ILE A 34 -4.61 5.22 -4.64
CA ILE A 34 -4.90 5.19 -3.21
C ILE A 34 -5.49 6.53 -2.79
N HIS A 35 -6.63 6.50 -2.15
CA HIS A 35 -7.28 7.68 -1.60
C HIS A 35 -7.24 7.70 -0.08
N TRP A 36 -7.20 6.54 0.56
CA TRP A 36 -7.21 6.40 2.01
C TRP A 36 -6.27 5.27 2.43
N SER A 37 -5.52 5.52 3.47
CA SER A 37 -4.75 4.50 4.18
C SER A 37 -4.87 4.77 5.67
N SER A 38 -4.41 3.83 6.50
CA SER A 38 -4.38 4.04 7.93
C SER A 38 -2.97 3.76 8.45
N LEU A 39 -2.67 4.34 9.60
CA LEU A 39 -1.40 4.13 10.27
C LEU A 39 -1.64 3.15 11.42
N ASN A 40 -1.01 1.99 11.35
CA ASN A 40 -1.16 0.93 12.32
C ASN A 40 0.13 0.73 13.10
N TYR A 41 0.06 -0.04 14.20
CA TYR A 41 1.22 -0.32 15.03
C TYR A 41 2.39 -0.92 14.22
N LYS A 42 2.07 -1.82 13.30
CA LYS A 42 3.05 -2.45 12.42
C LYS A 42 3.77 -1.44 11.54
N ASP A 43 3.03 -0.46 11.02
CA ASP A 43 3.60 0.62 10.21
C ASP A 43 4.54 1.48 11.04
N ALA A 44 4.17 1.78 12.28
CA ALA A 44 5.02 2.53 13.19
C ALA A 44 6.32 1.80 13.49
N LEU A 45 6.28 0.49 13.70
CA LEU A 45 7.47 -0.33 13.87
C LEU A 45 8.36 -0.29 12.62
N ALA A 46 7.75 -0.39 11.43
CA ALA A 46 8.48 -0.35 10.17
C ALA A 46 9.17 1.00 9.97
N ILE A 47 8.46 2.10 10.17
CA ILE A 47 8.96 3.46 9.94
C ILE A 47 10.10 3.78 10.92
N THR A 48 9.98 3.37 12.16
CA THR A 48 10.99 3.64 13.18
C THR A 48 12.14 2.64 13.17
N GLY A 49 12.00 1.53 12.47
CA GLY A 49 12.99 0.46 12.43
C GLY A 49 13.07 -0.38 13.68
N LYS A 50 12.14 -0.24 14.62
CA LYS A 50 12.21 -0.89 15.93
C LYS A 50 11.89 -2.38 15.91
N GLY A 51 11.17 -2.87 14.93
CA GLY A 51 10.66 -4.23 14.92
C GLY A 51 11.27 -5.17 13.90
N LYS A 52 12.23 -4.75 13.10
CA LYS A 52 12.77 -5.53 11.98
C LYS A 52 11.66 -6.10 11.08
N ILE A 53 10.58 -5.32 10.92
CA ILE A 53 9.43 -5.71 10.10
C ILE A 53 9.84 -5.78 8.63
N ILE A 54 10.63 -4.80 8.19
CA ILE A 54 11.05 -4.70 6.79
C ILE A 54 12.37 -5.44 6.60
N ARG A 55 12.39 -6.36 5.66
CA ARG A 55 13.55 -7.16 5.31
C ARG A 55 14.19 -6.74 4.00
N ASN A 56 13.43 -6.11 3.13
CA ASN A 56 13.89 -5.66 1.82
C ASN A 56 13.69 -4.15 1.70
N PHE A 57 14.75 -3.43 1.38
CA PHE A 57 14.72 -1.99 1.16
C PHE A 57 15.08 -1.69 -0.29
N PRO A 58 14.58 -0.64 -0.91
CA PRO A 58 13.60 0.31 -0.34
C PRO A 58 12.20 -0.31 -0.19
N MET A 59 11.39 0.24 0.71
CA MET A 59 10.05 -0.25 0.98
C MET A 59 9.08 0.92 1.18
N ILE A 60 7.84 0.75 0.74
CA ILE A 60 6.74 1.65 1.08
C ILE A 60 5.92 0.95 2.16
N PRO A 61 5.82 1.53 3.37
CA PRO A 61 5.00 0.93 4.43
C PRO A 61 3.51 1.14 4.17
N GLY A 62 2.68 0.68 5.09
CA GLY A 62 1.22 0.79 5.00
C GLY A 62 0.60 -0.55 4.71
N ILE A 63 0.03 -1.19 5.74
CA ILE A 63 -0.50 -2.56 5.64
C ILE A 63 -1.91 -2.60 5.05
N ASP A 64 -2.54 -1.45 4.87
CA ASP A 64 -3.88 -1.36 4.29
C ASP A 64 -4.05 -0.09 3.47
N PHE A 65 -5.04 -0.12 2.59
CA PHE A 65 -5.44 1.05 1.83
C PHE A 65 -6.83 0.86 1.24
N ALA A 66 -7.43 1.96 0.81
CA ALA A 66 -8.65 1.97 0.03
C ALA A 66 -8.49 2.98 -1.10
N GLY A 67 -9.08 2.71 -2.24
CA GLY A 67 -8.97 3.59 -3.38
C GLY A 67 -9.77 3.09 -4.57
N PHE A 68 -9.36 3.53 -5.74
CA PHE A 68 -10.03 3.20 -6.99
C PHE A 68 -9.05 2.50 -7.93
N VAL A 69 -9.52 1.48 -8.61
CA VAL A 69 -8.71 0.78 -9.60
C VAL A 69 -8.33 1.76 -10.71
N HIS A 70 -7.03 1.91 -10.94
CA HIS A 70 -6.50 2.70 -12.04
C HIS A 70 -6.47 1.87 -13.33
N SER A 71 -5.95 0.66 -13.23
CA SER A 71 -5.89 -0.30 -14.34
C SER A 71 -5.85 -1.72 -13.78
N SER A 72 -6.35 -2.69 -14.55
CA SER A 72 -6.42 -4.08 -14.09
C SER A 72 -6.24 -5.03 -15.25
N GLU A 73 -5.44 -6.07 -15.03
CA GLU A 73 -5.35 -7.25 -15.88
C GLU A 73 -6.21 -8.39 -15.32
N ASP A 74 -6.76 -8.21 -14.11
CA ASP A 74 -7.65 -9.19 -13.47
C ASP A 74 -9.09 -8.89 -13.88
N PRO A 75 -9.80 -9.87 -14.51
CA PRO A 75 -11.16 -9.63 -15.00
C PRO A 75 -12.19 -9.36 -13.90
N ARG A 76 -11.87 -9.65 -12.64
CA ARG A 76 -12.76 -9.36 -11.51
C ARG A 76 -12.81 -7.86 -11.17
N PHE A 77 -11.82 -7.10 -11.63
CA PHE A 77 -11.70 -5.67 -11.31
C PHE A 77 -11.58 -4.86 -12.60
N HIS A 78 -12.15 -3.67 -12.56
CA HIS A 78 -12.11 -2.74 -13.70
C HIS A 78 -11.77 -1.32 -13.24
N ALA A 79 -11.26 -0.51 -14.15
CA ALA A 79 -10.89 0.88 -13.85
C ALA A 79 -12.09 1.63 -13.28
N GLY A 80 -11.84 2.41 -12.24
CA GLY A 80 -12.87 3.19 -11.54
C GLY A 80 -13.58 2.44 -10.41
N GLN A 81 -13.40 1.13 -10.29
CA GLN A 81 -14.01 0.36 -9.22
C GLN A 81 -13.36 0.68 -7.88
N GLN A 82 -14.18 0.85 -6.85
CA GLN A 82 -13.70 1.12 -5.50
C GLN A 82 -13.32 -0.19 -4.80
N VAL A 83 -12.12 -0.22 -4.23
CA VAL A 83 -11.54 -1.43 -3.62
C VAL A 83 -10.84 -1.09 -2.30
N LEU A 84 -10.61 -2.13 -1.50
CA LEU A 84 -9.81 -2.04 -0.29
C LEU A 84 -8.87 -3.24 -0.20
N LEU A 85 -7.80 -3.07 0.57
CA LEU A 85 -6.85 -4.14 0.88
C LEU A 85 -6.46 -4.05 2.34
N THR A 86 -6.43 -5.22 3.00
CA THR A 86 -5.92 -5.34 4.36
C THR A 86 -5.03 -6.57 4.45
N GLY A 87 -3.86 -6.43 5.05
CA GLY A 87 -2.96 -7.56 5.28
C GLY A 87 -2.16 -8.00 4.05
N TRP A 88 -2.02 -9.30 3.87
CA TRP A 88 -1.32 -9.96 2.75
C TRP A 88 0.18 -9.65 2.64
N GLY A 89 0.80 -9.20 3.73
CA GLY A 89 2.21 -8.80 3.71
C GLY A 89 2.49 -7.45 3.04
N VAL A 90 1.44 -6.73 2.66
CA VAL A 90 1.58 -5.39 2.09
C VAL A 90 2.10 -4.45 3.16
N GLY A 91 3.08 -3.62 2.82
CA GLY A 91 3.80 -2.78 3.76
C GLY A 91 4.91 -3.48 4.53
N GLU A 92 5.12 -4.78 4.30
CA GLU A 92 6.18 -5.59 4.89
C GLU A 92 7.07 -6.24 3.83
N ASN A 93 6.47 -7.03 2.96
CA ASN A 93 7.16 -7.76 1.88
C ASN A 93 6.87 -7.18 0.51
N HIS A 94 5.83 -6.39 0.41
CA HIS A 94 5.35 -5.79 -0.82
C HIS A 94 5.06 -4.33 -0.54
N TRP A 95 5.33 -3.44 -1.49
CA TRP A 95 5.14 -2.01 -1.31
C TRP A 95 3.68 -1.69 -0.97
N GLY A 96 3.50 -0.92 0.11
CA GLY A 96 2.21 -0.73 0.75
C GLY A 96 1.48 0.55 0.40
N GLY A 97 0.59 0.96 1.31
CA GLY A 97 -0.44 1.96 1.08
C GLY A 97 -0.07 3.41 1.37
N LEU A 98 1.13 3.68 1.93
CA LEU A 98 1.54 5.07 2.19
C LEU A 98 2.18 5.69 0.94
N ALA A 99 1.43 5.67 -0.14
CA ALA A 99 1.79 6.19 -1.45
C ALA A 99 0.54 6.58 -2.23
N GLU A 100 0.71 7.28 -3.34
CA GLU A 100 -0.42 7.66 -4.18
C GLU A 100 -0.96 6.48 -4.99
N ARG A 101 -0.13 5.49 -5.29
CA ARG A 101 -0.50 4.30 -6.04
C ARG A 101 0.16 3.06 -5.46
N ALA A 102 -0.53 1.92 -5.60
CA ALA A 102 0.03 0.61 -5.34
C ALA A 102 -0.29 -0.33 -6.49
N ARG A 103 0.56 -1.33 -6.70
CA ARG A 103 0.30 -2.43 -7.63
C ARG A 103 0.35 -3.72 -6.86
N VAL A 104 -0.74 -4.48 -6.92
CA VAL A 104 -0.96 -5.63 -6.07
C VAL A 104 -1.58 -6.77 -6.86
N LYS A 105 -1.65 -7.96 -6.26
CA LYS A 105 -2.42 -9.07 -6.82
C LYS A 105 -3.90 -8.83 -6.57
N GLY A 106 -4.72 -9.09 -7.60
CA GLY A 106 -6.17 -8.97 -7.48
C GLY A 106 -6.75 -9.85 -6.37
N ASP A 107 -6.14 -11.00 -6.11
CA ASP A 107 -6.56 -11.90 -5.03
C ASP A 107 -6.52 -11.25 -3.64
N TRP A 108 -5.73 -10.20 -3.47
CA TRP A 108 -5.61 -9.48 -2.19
C TRP A 108 -6.67 -8.39 -2.01
N LEU A 109 -7.32 -7.99 -3.09
CA LEU A 109 -8.27 -6.89 -3.09
C LEU A 109 -9.68 -7.38 -2.79
N VAL A 110 -10.44 -6.51 -2.14
CA VAL A 110 -11.88 -6.72 -1.89
C VAL A 110 -12.63 -5.54 -2.51
N ALA A 111 -13.69 -5.85 -3.25
CA ALA A 111 -14.60 -4.80 -3.73
C ALA A 111 -15.20 -4.08 -2.52
N MET A 112 -15.30 -2.75 -2.57
CA MET A 112 -15.81 -1.97 -1.46
C MET A 112 -17.26 -2.38 -1.17
N PRO A 113 -17.57 -2.83 0.08
CA PRO A 113 -18.93 -3.18 0.42
C PRO A 113 -19.89 -2.00 0.30
N GLN A 114 -21.12 -2.30 -0.10
CA GLN A 114 -22.15 -1.28 -0.19
C GLN A 114 -22.39 -0.63 1.17
N GLY A 115 -22.49 0.70 1.20
CA GLY A 115 -22.68 1.46 2.43
C GLY A 115 -21.40 1.86 3.13
N LEU A 116 -20.23 1.38 2.65
CA LEU A 116 -18.91 1.82 3.13
C LEU A 116 -18.26 2.72 2.09
N ASP A 117 -17.43 3.64 2.57
CA ASP A 117 -16.49 4.38 1.75
C ASP A 117 -15.05 4.08 2.22
N GLY A 118 -14.07 4.58 1.49
CA GLY A 118 -12.67 4.32 1.79
C GLY A 118 -12.26 4.79 3.18
N ARG A 119 -12.75 5.95 3.60
CA ARG A 119 -12.46 6.50 4.92
C ARG A 119 -12.99 5.59 6.04
N LYS A 120 -14.25 5.19 5.93
CA LYS A 120 -14.89 4.32 6.93
C LYS A 120 -14.21 2.94 6.97
N ALA A 121 -13.86 2.40 5.81
CA ALA A 121 -13.17 1.12 5.72
C ALA A 121 -11.84 1.17 6.47
N MET A 122 -11.07 2.25 6.34
CA MET A 122 -9.78 2.39 7.02
C MET A 122 -9.91 2.61 8.52
N VAL A 123 -10.99 3.23 8.98
CA VAL A 123 -11.26 3.39 10.42
C VAL A 123 -11.61 2.05 11.07
N ILE A 124 -12.40 1.23 10.39
CA ILE A 124 -12.78 -0.10 10.87
C ILE A 124 -11.59 -1.05 10.81
N GLY A 125 -10.87 -0.96 9.72
CA GLY A 125 -9.74 -1.77 9.33
C GLY A 125 -8.99 -2.43 10.34
#